data_206478c13d7a0f16fe6fb2150b13c5cb
#
_entry.id   206478c13d7a0f16fe6fb2150b13c5cb
#
_cell.length_a   1.000
_cell.length_b   1.000
_cell.length_c   1.000
_cell.angle_alpha   90.00
_cell.angle_beta   90.00
_cell.angle_gamma   90.00
#
_symmetry.space_group_name_H-M   'P 1'
#
loop_
_entity.id
_entity.type
_entity.pdbx_description
1 polymer ?
#
loop_
_entity_poly.entity_id
_entity_poly.type
_entity_poly.pdbx_seq_one_letter_code
_entity_poly.pdbx_strand_id
1 'polypeptide(L)'
;MKDPSRIYRWLLLVASVVTVVYLVGAAVRENYLAQWRTVQQEYRNILREKATDDRGRELLAKFRVEMKQASIPALGAVDRCVTCHNGVDDPRMADVEQPHRTHPGHILDKHPVDRFGCTVCHHGQGAALTFREAKADDVFWDYPLLPPEMTESTCVTCHDAENLPPDQIPLLTVGMKLYREKSCGSCHKLGGRGGALGPALDNEGAKTKHQLIMTNLTPPHTTWAWQNAHFRDPGGVVPESLMRNPTVTRTEALALTAYMLSQWKRDVPESYLAPDKIEQKYRALHPVPLAGEQVYTQYCTACHGNGTYTRWDKKFNRFIPAIRGVSLISTATREYLQANIEQGRPGTQMPAWGPHAGGLLPEEITGVIEYLRTGAPRAPATTVLTLHGDASNGLSLFLRNCAACHGMNGRGGMAPEIGNPVFQQAASDEFILRTIRNGRIGTAMPAFQRTEAPVFSDQDIADVLAYLRTLGEAKGQKAMAQNATSGTPTGAKP
;
A
#
# COMPACT_ATOMS: atom_id res chain seq x y z
N MET A 1 -53.56 -41.05 35.62
CA MET A 1 -52.62 -40.27 34.77
C MET A 1 -52.27 -38.98 35.53
N LYS A 2 -51.00 -38.75 35.81
CA LYS A 2 -50.55 -37.50 36.46
C LYS A 2 -50.78 -36.35 35.47
N ASP A 3 -51.47 -35.31 35.87
CA ASP A 3 -51.82 -34.14 35.06
C ASP A 3 -50.50 -33.47 34.54
N PRO A 4 -50.19 -33.53 33.24
CA PRO A 4 -48.94 -32.96 32.68
C PRO A 4 -48.85 -31.44 32.88
N SER A 5 -49.99 -30.74 33.08
CA SER A 5 -50.01 -29.30 33.31
C SER A 5 -49.30 -28.90 34.62
N ARG A 6 -49.28 -29.80 35.63
CA ARG A 6 -48.55 -29.57 36.89
C ARG A 6 -47.06 -29.50 36.69
N ILE A 7 -46.48 -30.35 35.83
CA ILE A 7 -45.08 -30.40 35.54
C ILE A 7 -44.69 -29.09 34.82
N TYR A 8 -45.42 -28.64 33.83
CA TYR A 8 -45.16 -27.40 33.13
C TYR A 8 -45.23 -26.15 34.02
N ARG A 9 -46.19 -26.12 34.96
CA ARG A 9 -46.26 -25.01 35.95
C ARG A 9 -45.03 -24.99 36.88
N TRP A 10 -44.54 -26.13 37.32
CA TRP A 10 -43.32 -26.21 38.12
C TRP A 10 -42.08 -25.85 37.33
N LEU A 11 -41.95 -26.32 36.07
CA LEU A 11 -40.86 -25.92 35.19
C LEU A 11 -40.84 -24.40 34.92
N LEU A 12 -42.03 -23.82 34.69
CA LEU A 12 -42.15 -22.36 34.48
C LEU A 12 -41.75 -21.60 35.76
N LEU A 13 -42.22 -22.04 36.92
CA LEU A 13 -41.88 -21.41 38.19
C LEU A 13 -40.33 -21.47 38.44
N VAL A 14 -39.73 -22.65 38.27
CA VAL A 14 -38.29 -22.81 38.46
C VAL A 14 -37.52 -21.97 37.48
N ALA A 15 -37.88 -21.96 36.18
CA ALA A 15 -37.24 -21.12 35.16
C ALA A 15 -37.36 -19.64 35.50
N SER A 16 -38.52 -19.18 35.94
CA SER A 16 -38.74 -17.78 36.34
C SER A 16 -37.89 -17.39 37.55
N VAL A 17 -37.83 -18.25 38.59
CA VAL A 17 -37.01 -18.00 39.78
C VAL A 17 -35.53 -17.96 39.39
N VAL A 18 -35.04 -18.91 38.58
CA VAL A 18 -33.67 -18.93 38.10
C VAL A 18 -33.34 -17.65 37.31
N THR A 19 -34.24 -17.24 36.41
CA THR A 19 -34.06 -15.99 35.64
C THR A 19 -33.97 -14.78 36.58
N VAL A 20 -34.85 -14.65 37.57
CA VAL A 20 -34.80 -13.54 38.54
C VAL A 20 -33.49 -13.56 39.33
N VAL A 21 -33.08 -14.73 39.82
CA VAL A 21 -31.77 -14.85 40.55
C VAL A 21 -30.62 -14.42 39.68
N TYR A 22 -30.58 -14.83 38.41
CA TYR A 22 -29.56 -14.39 37.45
C TYR A 22 -29.61 -12.88 37.21
N LEU A 23 -30.77 -12.31 37.02
CA LEU A 23 -30.92 -10.86 36.81
C LEU A 23 -30.49 -10.06 38.03
N VAL A 24 -30.87 -10.48 39.22
CA VAL A 24 -30.40 -9.85 40.47
C VAL A 24 -28.92 -10.00 40.64
N GLY A 25 -28.35 -11.19 40.38
CA GLY A 25 -26.91 -11.43 40.41
C GLY A 25 -26.16 -10.55 39.40
N ALA A 26 -26.65 -10.42 38.18
CA ALA A 26 -26.10 -9.53 37.17
C ALA A 26 -26.14 -8.06 37.60
N ALA A 27 -27.30 -7.61 38.13
CA ALA A 27 -27.46 -6.25 38.63
C ALA A 27 -26.50 -5.93 39.78
N VAL A 28 -26.32 -6.86 40.72
CA VAL A 28 -25.33 -6.70 41.81
C VAL A 28 -23.92 -6.64 41.27
N ARG A 29 -23.57 -7.56 40.34
CA ARG A 29 -22.25 -7.59 39.73
C ARG A 29 -21.94 -6.28 38.99
N GLU A 30 -22.84 -5.80 38.16
CA GLU A 30 -22.61 -4.58 37.36
C GLU A 30 -22.61 -3.31 38.21
N ASN A 31 -23.48 -3.21 39.22
CA ASN A 31 -23.60 -1.97 40.00
C ASN A 31 -22.64 -1.89 41.19
N TYR A 32 -22.19 -3.02 41.77
CA TYR A 32 -21.38 -3.02 42.99
C TYR A 32 -20.02 -3.69 42.85
N LEU A 33 -19.88 -4.71 41.96
CA LEU A 33 -18.67 -5.51 41.81
C LEU A 33 -17.97 -5.24 40.47
N ALA A 34 -18.37 -4.17 39.77
CA ALA A 34 -17.75 -3.81 38.48
C ALA A 34 -16.27 -3.45 38.62
N GLN A 35 -15.42 -3.96 37.73
CA GLN A 35 -13.97 -3.76 37.74
C GLN A 35 -13.56 -2.28 37.81
N TRP A 36 -14.24 -1.43 37.06
CA TRP A 36 -13.95 0.00 37.03
C TRP A 36 -14.11 0.69 38.41
N ARG A 37 -14.98 0.17 39.30
CA ARG A 37 -15.14 0.72 40.66
C ARG A 37 -13.92 0.45 41.51
N THR A 38 -13.35 -0.74 41.41
CA THR A 38 -12.11 -1.10 42.09
C THR A 38 -10.97 -0.20 41.64
N VAL A 39 -10.84 -0.04 40.33
CA VAL A 39 -9.84 0.84 39.73
C VAL A 39 -9.98 2.29 40.20
N GLN A 40 -11.20 2.83 40.31
CA GLN A 40 -11.39 4.18 40.85
C GLN A 40 -11.11 4.29 42.32
N GLN A 41 -11.35 3.24 43.08
CA GLN A 41 -10.98 3.23 44.53
C GLN A 41 -9.45 3.22 44.71
N GLU A 42 -8.74 2.45 43.88
CA GLU A 42 -7.26 2.47 43.84
C GLU A 42 -6.75 3.86 43.48
N TYR A 43 -7.28 4.49 42.42
CA TYR A 43 -6.93 5.87 42.07
C TYR A 43 -7.17 6.85 43.24
N ARG A 44 -8.35 6.73 43.91
CA ARG A 44 -8.66 7.58 45.07
C ARG A 44 -7.64 7.43 46.21
N ASN A 45 -7.13 6.22 46.45
CA ASN A 45 -6.10 5.98 47.45
C ASN A 45 -4.77 6.63 47.07
N ILE A 46 -4.33 6.45 45.80
CA ILE A 46 -3.14 7.10 45.24
C ILE A 46 -3.28 8.63 45.31
N LEU A 47 -4.43 9.17 44.89
CA LEU A 47 -4.70 10.61 44.97
C LEU A 47 -4.61 11.13 46.39
N ARG A 48 -5.08 10.37 47.40
CA ARG A 48 -4.96 10.74 48.82
C ARG A 48 -3.51 10.87 49.29
N GLU A 49 -2.66 9.98 48.83
CA GLU A 49 -1.22 10.01 49.15
C GLU A 49 -0.52 11.17 48.45
N LYS A 50 -0.92 11.50 47.25
CA LYS A 50 -0.32 12.54 46.41
C LYS A 50 -0.94 13.95 46.58
N ALA A 51 -2.06 14.09 47.28
CA ALA A 51 -2.77 15.35 47.47
C ALA A 51 -2.12 16.19 48.57
N THR A 52 -0.89 16.63 48.39
CA THR A 52 -0.12 17.40 49.34
C THR A 52 -0.39 18.90 49.29
N ASP A 53 -0.92 19.41 48.17
CA ASP A 53 -1.28 20.80 47.96
C ASP A 53 -2.82 21.04 48.04
N ASP A 54 -3.24 22.30 48.06
CA ASP A 54 -4.65 22.69 48.15
C ASP A 54 -5.47 22.16 46.98
N ARG A 55 -4.93 22.23 45.77
CA ARG A 55 -5.58 21.73 44.57
C ARG A 55 -5.78 20.20 44.60
N GLY A 56 -4.79 19.45 45.09
CA GLY A 56 -4.90 18.01 45.27
C GLY A 56 -5.97 17.63 46.30
N ARG A 57 -6.02 18.37 47.46
CA ARG A 57 -7.05 18.19 48.48
C ARG A 57 -8.45 18.50 47.94
N GLU A 58 -8.59 19.53 47.14
CA GLU A 58 -9.87 19.89 46.48
C GLU A 58 -10.30 18.79 45.51
N LEU A 59 -9.41 18.30 44.65
CA LEU A 59 -9.70 17.21 43.71
C LEU A 59 -10.12 15.93 44.47
N LEU A 60 -9.42 15.57 45.54
CA LEU A 60 -9.78 14.42 46.36
C LEU A 60 -11.18 14.57 47.00
N ALA A 61 -11.50 15.76 47.48
CA ALA A 61 -12.80 16.06 48.09
C ALA A 61 -13.94 15.98 47.06
N LYS A 62 -13.68 16.39 45.84
CA LYS A 62 -14.65 16.35 44.74
C LYS A 62 -14.74 15.01 44.05
N PHE A 63 -13.73 14.15 44.19
CA PHE A 63 -13.69 12.85 43.50
C PHE A 63 -14.88 11.95 43.89
N ARG A 64 -15.59 11.47 42.91
CA ARG A 64 -16.70 10.51 43.05
C ARG A 64 -16.41 9.25 42.25
N VAL A 65 -16.80 8.10 42.81
CA VAL A 65 -16.77 6.80 42.13
C VAL A 65 -17.99 6.72 41.25
N GLU A 66 -17.82 7.08 40.00
CA GLU A 66 -18.89 7.16 39.00
C GLU A 66 -18.40 6.80 37.60
N MET A 67 -19.32 6.40 36.74
CA MET A 67 -19.00 6.17 35.33
C MET A 67 -18.80 7.52 34.65
N LYS A 68 -17.64 7.70 34.04
CA LYS A 68 -17.28 8.90 33.26
C LYS A 68 -17.35 8.56 31.78
N GLN A 69 -17.90 9.44 30.98
CA GLN A 69 -18.06 9.25 29.55
C GLN A 69 -17.82 10.56 28.80
N ALA A 70 -16.98 10.50 27.79
CA ALA A 70 -16.87 11.53 26.76
C ALA A 70 -17.73 11.11 25.56
N SER A 71 -18.61 12.00 25.10
CA SER A 71 -19.45 11.77 23.94
C SER A 71 -19.10 12.77 22.86
N ILE A 72 -18.61 12.29 21.73
CA ILE A 72 -18.15 13.10 20.60
C ILE A 72 -18.94 12.69 19.36
N PRO A 73 -20.21 13.10 19.23
CA PRO A 73 -21.08 12.67 18.13
C PRO A 73 -20.52 13.01 16.75
N ALA A 74 -19.81 14.14 16.63
CA ALA A 74 -19.20 14.59 15.39
C ALA A 74 -18.10 13.63 14.86
N LEU A 75 -17.48 12.83 15.73
CA LEU A 75 -16.51 11.81 15.38
C LEU A 75 -17.05 10.38 15.52
N GLY A 76 -18.34 10.25 15.84
CA GLY A 76 -18.97 8.96 16.10
C GLY A 76 -18.41 8.21 17.31
N ALA A 77 -17.75 8.92 18.25
CA ALA A 77 -17.07 8.32 19.39
C ALA A 77 -17.87 8.48 20.70
N VAL A 78 -17.89 7.41 21.49
CA VAL A 78 -18.37 7.40 22.87
C VAL A 78 -17.36 6.67 23.72
N ASP A 79 -16.63 7.42 24.54
CA ASP A 79 -15.47 6.91 25.29
C ASP A 79 -15.70 6.93 26.80
N ARG A 80 -15.57 5.78 27.43
CA ARG A 80 -15.58 5.57 28.88
C ARG A 80 -14.21 5.26 29.44
N CYS A 81 -13.15 5.39 28.65
CA CYS A 81 -11.77 5.08 29.03
C CYS A 81 -11.35 5.84 30.30
N VAL A 82 -11.77 7.11 30.43
CA VAL A 82 -11.55 7.94 31.63
C VAL A 82 -12.26 7.41 32.88
N THR A 83 -13.14 6.43 32.78
CA THR A 83 -13.70 5.73 33.95
C THR A 83 -12.64 4.90 34.67
N CYS A 84 -11.64 4.35 33.96
CA CYS A 84 -10.51 3.64 34.51
C CYS A 84 -9.23 4.50 34.50
N HIS A 85 -8.99 5.27 33.44
CA HIS A 85 -7.81 6.12 33.29
C HIS A 85 -8.02 7.51 33.92
N ASN A 86 -8.28 7.52 35.24
CA ASN A 86 -8.65 8.74 35.97
C ASN A 86 -7.52 9.76 36.11
N GLY A 87 -6.26 9.33 36.02
CA GLY A 87 -5.08 10.19 36.15
C GLY A 87 -4.53 10.67 34.81
N VAL A 88 -5.24 10.43 33.70
CA VAL A 88 -4.74 10.67 32.35
C VAL A 88 -4.32 12.12 32.07
N ASP A 89 -4.95 13.09 32.72
CA ASP A 89 -4.70 14.52 32.63
C ASP A 89 -4.10 15.14 33.91
N ASP A 90 -3.77 14.31 34.91
CA ASP A 90 -3.21 14.78 36.18
C ASP A 90 -1.68 14.60 36.23
N PRO A 91 -0.86 15.68 36.18
CA PRO A 91 0.60 15.60 36.19
C PRO A 91 1.19 14.89 37.43
N ARG A 92 0.45 14.86 38.55
CA ARG A 92 0.88 14.15 39.77
C ARG A 92 0.95 12.64 39.61
N MET A 93 0.30 12.11 38.58
CA MET A 93 0.26 10.69 38.29
C MET A 93 1.34 10.24 37.30
N ALA A 94 2.33 11.07 36.98
CA ALA A 94 3.35 10.78 35.97
C ALA A 94 4.22 9.56 36.32
N ASP A 95 4.46 9.30 37.61
CA ASP A 95 5.26 8.21 38.15
C ASP A 95 4.43 6.99 38.61
N VAL A 96 3.11 7.01 38.34
CA VAL A 96 2.19 5.92 38.71
C VAL A 96 2.08 4.93 37.56
N GLU A 97 1.75 3.68 37.89
CA GLU A 97 1.50 2.66 36.86
C GLU A 97 0.12 2.80 36.20
N GLN A 98 -0.01 2.20 35.01
CA GLN A 98 -1.32 2.12 34.34
C GLN A 98 -2.30 1.28 35.19
N PRO A 99 -3.58 1.65 35.22
CA PRO A 99 -4.24 2.64 34.34
C PRO A 99 -4.26 4.08 34.86
N HIS A 100 -3.54 4.38 35.95
CA HIS A 100 -3.62 5.66 36.65
C HIS A 100 -2.60 6.71 36.21
N ARG A 101 -1.65 6.31 35.34
CA ARG A 101 -0.58 7.20 34.84
C ARG A 101 -1.12 8.32 33.98
N THR A 102 -0.52 9.51 34.15
CA THR A 102 -0.69 10.64 33.24
C THR A 102 -0.33 10.26 31.80
N HIS A 103 -1.07 10.78 30.82
CA HIS A 103 -0.73 10.62 29.41
C HIS A 103 0.67 11.20 29.11
N PRO A 104 1.53 10.45 28.40
CA PRO A 104 2.87 10.93 28.09
C PRO A 104 2.83 12.11 27.11
N GLY A 105 3.80 13.04 27.29
CA GLY A 105 3.92 14.24 26.46
C GLY A 105 2.80 15.27 26.69
N HIS A 106 2.67 16.20 25.76
CA HIS A 106 1.74 17.33 25.84
C HIS A 106 0.59 17.22 24.82
N ILE A 107 0.29 16.01 24.35
CA ILE A 107 -0.71 15.81 23.28
C ILE A 107 -2.11 16.23 23.75
N LEU A 108 -2.47 15.95 25.00
CA LEU A 108 -3.79 16.29 25.56
C LEU A 108 -4.00 17.80 25.74
N ASP A 109 -2.94 18.60 25.80
CA ASP A 109 -3.06 20.07 25.84
C ASP A 109 -3.72 20.64 24.57
N LYS A 110 -3.54 19.96 23.45
CA LYS A 110 -4.11 20.31 22.14
C LYS A 110 -5.27 19.42 21.74
N HIS A 111 -5.38 18.22 22.30
CA HIS A 111 -6.40 17.23 21.99
C HIS A 111 -7.14 16.81 23.28
N PRO A 112 -7.89 17.73 23.91
CA PRO A 112 -8.57 17.42 25.17
C PRO A 112 -9.61 16.30 24.97
N VAL A 113 -9.75 15.47 26.00
CA VAL A 113 -10.57 14.25 25.97
C VAL A 113 -12.05 14.52 25.66
N ASP A 114 -12.59 15.62 26.16
CA ASP A 114 -13.97 16.04 25.94
C ASP A 114 -14.27 16.41 24.48
N ARG A 115 -13.25 16.79 23.69
CA ARG A 115 -13.37 17.15 22.29
C ARG A 115 -13.02 16.00 21.36
N PHE A 116 -12.00 15.19 21.66
CA PHE A 116 -11.48 14.17 20.75
C PHE A 116 -11.77 12.73 21.21
N GLY A 117 -12.00 12.50 22.51
CA GLY A 117 -12.06 11.16 23.06
C GLY A 117 -10.72 10.45 23.10
N CYS A 118 -10.75 9.15 23.24
CA CYS A 118 -9.57 8.29 23.29
C CYS A 118 -9.50 7.35 22.07
N THR A 119 -10.63 6.78 21.68
CA THR A 119 -10.70 5.79 20.59
C THR A 119 -10.41 6.35 19.20
N VAL A 120 -10.48 7.65 19.03
CA VAL A 120 -10.07 8.32 17.77
C VAL A 120 -8.59 8.08 17.48
N CYS A 121 -7.76 8.05 18.53
CA CYS A 121 -6.30 7.81 18.43
C CYS A 121 -5.94 6.36 18.73
N HIS A 122 -6.56 5.76 19.75
CA HIS A 122 -6.16 4.44 20.25
C HIS A 122 -6.95 3.27 19.68
N HIS A 123 -8.07 3.50 19.00
CA HIS A 123 -9.04 2.46 18.61
C HIS A 123 -9.60 1.74 19.87
N GLY A 124 -9.95 0.46 19.74
CA GLY A 124 -10.56 -0.31 20.82
C GLY A 124 -12.04 0.00 21.00
N GLN A 125 -12.65 -0.55 22.04
CA GLN A 125 -14.06 -0.34 22.34
C GLN A 125 -14.26 0.76 23.38
N GLY A 126 -14.65 1.95 22.95
CA GLY A 126 -14.82 3.14 23.81
C GLY A 126 -15.87 2.96 24.90
N ALA A 127 -16.98 2.25 24.64
CA ALA A 127 -18.05 2.05 25.61
C ALA A 127 -17.75 0.97 26.67
N ALA A 128 -16.59 0.33 26.61
CA ALA A 128 -16.20 -0.74 27.52
C ALA A 128 -16.08 -0.29 28.98
N LEU A 129 -16.39 -1.22 29.90
CA LEU A 129 -16.25 -1.04 31.35
C LEU A 129 -15.32 -2.07 31.98
N THR A 130 -14.73 -2.94 31.17
CA THR A 130 -13.67 -3.88 31.57
C THR A 130 -12.48 -3.76 30.63
N PHE A 131 -11.29 -4.11 31.15
CA PHE A 131 -10.07 -4.06 30.34
C PHE A 131 -10.09 -5.05 29.14
N ARG A 132 -10.73 -6.20 29.33
CA ARG A 132 -10.90 -7.19 28.28
C ARG A 132 -11.72 -6.65 27.12
N GLU A 133 -12.87 -6.03 27.43
CA GLU A 133 -13.73 -5.42 26.41
C GLU A 133 -13.06 -4.23 25.73
N ALA A 134 -12.34 -3.40 26.50
CA ALA A 134 -11.65 -2.22 25.97
C ALA A 134 -10.59 -2.58 24.92
N LYS A 135 -9.91 -3.72 25.05
CA LYS A 135 -8.95 -4.22 24.05
C LYS A 135 -9.61 -4.51 22.71
N ALA A 136 -10.86 -4.96 22.73
CA ALA A 136 -11.63 -5.28 21.52
C ALA A 136 -10.89 -6.23 20.56
N ASP A 137 -10.17 -7.20 21.11
CA ASP A 137 -9.39 -8.19 20.35
C ASP A 137 -10.19 -9.47 20.04
N ASP A 138 -11.47 -9.50 20.35
CA ASP A 138 -12.40 -10.59 20.04
C ASP A 138 -12.85 -10.60 18.57
N VAL A 139 -13.59 -11.64 18.18
CA VAL A 139 -14.02 -11.85 16.80
C VAL A 139 -15.04 -10.83 16.29
N PHE A 140 -15.73 -10.12 17.20
CA PHE A 140 -16.84 -9.22 16.86
C PHE A 140 -16.39 -7.77 16.67
N TRP A 141 -15.15 -7.45 17.05
CA TRP A 141 -14.62 -6.09 16.95
C TRP A 141 -13.55 -5.97 15.87
N ASP A 142 -13.77 -5.08 14.93
CA ASP A 142 -12.91 -4.93 13.75
C ASP A 142 -11.62 -4.16 14.02
N TYR A 143 -11.67 -3.19 14.91
CA TYR A 143 -10.55 -2.27 15.20
C TYR A 143 -10.12 -2.37 16.67
N PRO A 144 -9.34 -3.39 17.03
CA PRO A 144 -8.86 -3.56 18.39
C PRO A 144 -7.95 -2.40 18.82
N LEU A 145 -7.76 -2.28 20.14
CA LEU A 145 -6.86 -1.31 20.74
C LEU A 145 -5.48 -1.41 20.08
N LEU A 146 -4.98 -0.28 19.60
CA LEU A 146 -3.66 -0.21 18.97
C LEU A 146 -2.55 -0.36 20.03
N PRO A 147 -1.44 -1.04 19.71
CA PRO A 147 -0.22 -0.91 20.50
C PRO A 147 0.21 0.56 20.56
N PRO A 148 0.80 1.03 21.66
CA PRO A 148 1.18 2.42 21.81
C PRO A 148 2.01 2.98 20.65
N GLU A 149 2.93 2.19 20.13
CA GLU A 149 3.79 2.56 18.99
C GLU A 149 3.04 2.71 17.66
N MET A 150 1.83 2.17 17.55
CA MET A 150 1.02 2.28 16.33
C MET A 150 0.02 3.46 16.36
N THR A 151 -0.14 4.12 17.50
CA THR A 151 -1.11 5.22 17.65
C THR A 151 -0.78 6.41 16.76
N GLU A 152 0.48 6.67 16.46
CA GLU A 152 0.88 7.74 15.54
C GLU A 152 0.29 7.59 14.13
N SER A 153 -0.09 6.37 13.71
CA SER A 153 -0.77 6.14 12.44
C SER A 153 -2.11 6.86 12.31
N THR A 154 -2.74 7.20 13.43
CA THR A 154 -4.06 7.87 13.43
C THR A 154 -3.95 9.40 13.30
N CYS A 155 -2.78 9.99 13.54
CA CYS A 155 -2.56 11.44 13.45
C CYS A 155 -2.93 12.01 12.07
N VAL A 156 -2.67 11.24 11.01
CA VAL A 156 -2.93 11.66 9.63
C VAL A 156 -4.42 11.72 9.26
N THR A 157 -5.29 11.26 10.15
CA THR A 157 -6.74 11.46 9.98
C THR A 157 -7.05 12.97 9.95
N CYS A 158 -6.40 13.75 10.81
CA CYS A 158 -6.62 15.19 10.96
C CYS A 158 -5.43 16.05 10.54
N HIS A 159 -4.23 15.49 10.42
CA HIS A 159 -3.00 16.19 10.07
C HIS A 159 -2.40 15.70 8.73
N ASP A 160 -1.61 16.56 8.09
CA ASP A 160 -0.68 16.13 7.05
C ASP A 160 0.60 15.61 7.69
N ALA A 161 0.91 14.33 7.46
CA ALA A 161 2.10 13.69 8.02
C ALA A 161 3.43 14.40 7.64
N GLU A 162 3.48 15.06 6.47
CA GLU A 162 4.69 15.78 6.02
C GLU A 162 4.96 17.06 6.82
N ASN A 163 3.95 17.58 7.53
CA ASN A 163 4.04 18.79 8.36
C ASN A 163 4.12 18.48 9.86
N LEU A 164 3.98 17.23 10.26
CA LEU A 164 4.16 16.85 11.67
C LEU A 164 5.65 16.71 12.02
N PRO A 165 6.06 17.12 13.24
CA PRO A 165 7.41 16.92 13.70
C PRO A 165 7.80 15.43 13.70
N PRO A 166 8.95 15.05 13.10
CA PRO A 166 9.36 13.64 12.99
C PRO A 166 9.56 12.92 14.34
N ASP A 167 9.86 13.65 15.38
CA ASP A 167 10.00 13.13 16.75
C ASP A 167 8.64 12.79 17.40
N GLN A 168 7.55 13.34 16.91
CA GLN A 168 6.19 13.01 17.36
C GLN A 168 5.59 11.81 16.61
N ILE A 169 6.07 11.54 15.39
CA ILE A 169 5.61 10.45 14.53
C ILE A 169 6.78 9.63 13.95
N PRO A 170 7.69 9.12 14.79
CA PRO A 170 8.96 8.55 14.33
C PRO A 170 8.78 7.34 13.40
N LEU A 171 7.91 6.38 13.73
CA LEU A 171 7.67 5.22 12.87
C LEU A 171 6.99 5.61 11.56
N LEU A 172 6.01 6.50 11.63
CA LEU A 172 5.30 6.98 10.43
C LEU A 172 6.25 7.70 9.48
N THR A 173 7.13 8.56 9.99
CA THR A 173 8.15 9.26 9.20
C THR A 173 9.10 8.27 8.51
N VAL A 174 9.58 7.27 9.23
CA VAL A 174 10.43 6.22 8.67
C VAL A 174 9.66 5.36 7.68
N GLY A 175 8.40 5.03 7.95
CA GLY A 175 7.55 4.24 7.07
C GLY A 175 7.28 4.93 5.74
N MET A 176 6.99 6.23 5.73
CA MET A 176 6.84 7.05 4.52
C MET A 176 8.12 7.04 3.67
N LYS A 177 9.28 7.21 4.32
CA LYS A 177 10.57 7.17 3.65
C LYS A 177 10.84 5.79 3.02
N LEU A 178 10.67 4.72 3.80
CA LEU A 178 10.86 3.34 3.34
C LEU A 178 9.93 2.98 2.17
N TYR A 179 8.67 3.40 2.19
CA TYR A 179 7.73 3.18 1.10
C TYR A 179 8.27 3.71 -0.24
N ARG A 180 8.90 4.90 -0.21
CA ARG A 180 9.52 5.54 -1.39
C ARG A 180 10.82 4.82 -1.79
N GLU A 181 11.72 4.59 -0.84
CA GLU A 181 13.05 3.99 -1.07
C GLU A 181 12.99 2.52 -1.50
N LYS A 182 12.05 1.74 -0.95
CA LYS A 182 11.81 0.34 -1.33
C LYS A 182 10.95 0.23 -2.61
N SER A 183 10.55 1.36 -3.21
CA SER A 183 9.76 1.44 -4.45
C SER A 183 8.46 0.63 -4.39
N CYS A 184 7.75 0.68 -3.28
CA CYS A 184 6.47 -0.03 -3.14
C CYS A 184 5.46 0.42 -4.21
N GLY A 185 5.53 1.71 -4.60
CA GLY A 185 4.76 2.30 -5.69
C GLY A 185 4.99 1.68 -7.07
N SER A 186 6.07 0.90 -7.28
CA SER A 186 6.26 0.15 -8.53
C SER A 186 5.18 -0.91 -8.78
N CYS A 187 4.60 -1.46 -7.72
CA CYS A 187 3.61 -2.53 -7.80
C CYS A 187 2.23 -2.08 -7.28
N HIS A 188 2.18 -1.16 -6.32
CA HIS A 188 0.98 -0.75 -5.62
C HIS A 188 0.57 0.68 -5.94
N LYS A 189 -0.73 0.92 -6.12
CA LYS A 189 -1.28 2.29 -6.15
C LYS A 189 -1.48 2.82 -4.74
N LEU A 190 -1.14 4.10 -4.55
CA LEU A 190 -1.46 4.88 -3.38
C LEU A 190 -1.74 6.33 -3.80
N GLY A 191 -2.85 6.90 -3.37
CA GLY A 191 -3.27 8.24 -3.80
C GLY A 191 -3.54 8.34 -5.31
N GLY A 192 -3.97 7.24 -5.93
CA GLY A 192 -4.21 7.17 -7.38
C GLY A 192 -2.93 6.97 -8.22
N ARG A 193 -1.75 6.94 -7.61
CA ARG A 193 -0.44 6.84 -8.29
C ARG A 193 0.26 5.53 -7.97
N GLY A 194 0.84 4.90 -8.98
CA GLY A 194 1.59 3.64 -8.81
C GLY A 194 1.19 2.54 -9.78
N GLY A 195 1.88 1.40 -9.67
CA GLY A 195 1.66 0.21 -10.47
C GLY A 195 0.38 -0.54 -10.08
N ALA A 196 -0.04 -1.46 -10.93
CA ALA A 196 -1.25 -2.27 -10.76
C ALA A 196 -0.97 -3.78 -10.65
N LEU A 197 0.26 -4.16 -10.28
CA LEU A 197 0.62 -5.56 -10.05
C LEU A 197 0.17 -6.08 -8.69
N GLY A 198 0.12 -5.20 -7.70
CA GLY A 198 -0.42 -5.46 -6.38
C GLY A 198 -1.73 -4.71 -6.15
N PRO A 199 -2.45 -4.98 -5.05
CA PRO A 199 -3.66 -4.25 -4.68
C PRO A 199 -3.35 -2.77 -4.41
N ALA A 200 -4.36 -1.89 -4.59
CA ALA A 200 -4.26 -0.51 -4.15
C ALA A 200 -4.23 -0.43 -2.63
N LEU A 201 -3.42 0.49 -2.10
CA LEU A 201 -3.16 0.63 -0.66
C LEU A 201 -3.89 1.80 0.00
N ASP A 202 -4.76 2.48 -0.74
CA ASP A 202 -5.45 3.71 -0.32
C ASP A 202 -6.30 3.56 0.96
N ASN A 203 -6.58 2.34 1.39
CA ASN A 203 -7.46 2.06 2.52
C ASN A 203 -6.99 0.86 3.36
N GLU A 204 -5.68 0.66 3.42
CA GLU A 204 -5.09 -0.46 4.17
C GLU A 204 -5.37 -0.36 5.67
N GLY A 205 -5.42 0.85 6.24
CA GLY A 205 -5.75 1.06 7.65
C GLY A 205 -7.21 0.76 8.00
N ALA A 206 -8.11 0.80 7.01
CA ALA A 206 -9.52 0.48 7.19
C ALA A 206 -9.83 -1.02 7.04
N LYS A 207 -8.87 -1.83 6.65
CA LYS A 207 -9.08 -3.27 6.54
C LYS A 207 -9.32 -3.90 7.89
N THR A 208 -10.31 -4.79 7.93
CA THR A 208 -10.61 -5.60 9.09
C THR A 208 -9.89 -6.95 9.02
N LYS A 209 -9.77 -7.64 10.14
CA LYS A 209 -9.18 -8.99 10.18
C LYS A 209 -9.92 -10.00 9.29
N HIS A 210 -11.20 -9.77 8.99
CA HIS A 210 -12.01 -10.63 8.13
C HIS A 210 -11.68 -10.52 6.64
N GLN A 211 -10.96 -9.46 6.25
CA GLN A 211 -10.51 -9.23 4.87
C GLN A 211 -9.09 -9.75 4.62
N LEU A 212 -8.46 -10.33 5.62
CA LEU A 212 -7.06 -10.76 5.60
C LEU A 212 -6.94 -12.26 5.87
N ILE A 213 -5.96 -12.91 5.26
CA ILE A 213 -5.67 -14.34 5.47
C ILE A 213 -4.91 -14.48 6.80
N MET A 214 -5.63 -14.83 7.87
CA MET A 214 -5.06 -14.98 9.22
C MET A 214 -4.53 -16.37 9.53
N THR A 215 -4.81 -17.36 8.69
CA THR A 215 -4.51 -18.80 8.96
C THR A 215 -3.02 -19.09 9.16
N ASN A 216 -2.15 -18.30 8.52
CA ASN A 216 -0.70 -18.46 8.61
C ASN A 216 -0.05 -17.47 9.59
N LEU A 217 -0.86 -16.73 10.35
CA LEU A 217 -0.39 -15.73 11.30
C LEU A 217 -0.39 -16.32 12.73
N THR A 218 0.72 -16.15 13.44
CA THR A 218 0.76 -16.39 14.90
C THR A 218 0.00 -15.24 15.60
N PRO A 219 -0.84 -15.53 16.60
CA PRO A 219 -1.56 -14.48 17.35
C PRO A 219 -0.65 -13.35 17.85
N PRO A 220 -1.16 -12.11 17.94
CA PRO A 220 -2.58 -11.74 17.81
C PRO A 220 -3.05 -11.63 16.36
N HIS A 221 -4.28 -12.03 16.09
CA HIS A 221 -4.93 -11.95 14.78
C HIS A 221 -5.54 -10.56 14.57
N THR A 222 -4.69 -9.59 14.36
CA THR A 222 -5.05 -8.18 14.13
C THR A 222 -4.52 -7.69 12.79
N THR A 223 -5.11 -6.64 12.25
CA THR A 223 -4.66 -6.04 10.97
C THR A 223 -3.19 -5.60 11.04
N TRP A 224 -2.81 -4.93 12.13
CA TRP A 224 -1.43 -4.47 12.30
C TRP A 224 -0.43 -5.63 12.42
N ALA A 225 -0.77 -6.70 13.13
CA ALA A 225 0.10 -7.88 13.25
C ALA A 225 0.27 -8.58 11.91
N TRP A 226 -0.83 -8.68 11.13
CA TRP A 226 -0.80 -9.24 9.78
C TRP A 226 0.10 -8.41 8.85
N GLN A 227 -0.05 -7.09 8.83
CA GLN A 227 0.77 -6.21 7.99
C GLN A 227 2.25 -6.32 8.35
N ASN A 228 2.57 -6.32 9.65
CA ASN A 228 3.95 -6.48 10.12
C ASN A 228 4.57 -7.82 9.68
N ALA A 229 3.83 -8.91 9.83
CA ALA A 229 4.28 -10.23 9.39
C ALA A 229 4.42 -10.30 7.86
N HIS A 230 3.46 -9.72 7.12
CA HIS A 230 3.46 -9.70 5.66
C HIS A 230 4.66 -8.93 5.09
N PHE A 231 5.07 -7.82 5.70
CA PHE A 231 6.30 -7.12 5.28
C PHE A 231 7.56 -7.94 5.50
N ARG A 232 7.58 -8.78 6.53
CA ARG A 232 8.75 -9.62 6.86
C ARG A 232 8.82 -10.88 6.01
N ASP A 233 7.69 -11.48 5.73
CA ASP A 233 7.57 -12.70 4.92
C ASP A 233 6.23 -12.72 4.15
N PRO A 234 6.16 -12.05 2.98
CA PRO A 234 4.94 -12.03 2.19
C PRO A 234 4.42 -13.41 1.78
N GLY A 235 5.34 -14.32 1.43
CA GLY A 235 4.99 -15.65 0.96
C GLY A 235 4.55 -16.58 2.10
N GLY A 236 5.11 -16.42 3.30
CA GLY A 236 4.71 -17.19 4.47
C GLY A 236 3.33 -16.79 4.99
N VAL A 237 2.98 -15.50 4.91
CA VAL A 237 1.65 -15.01 5.34
C VAL A 237 0.59 -15.26 4.26
N VAL A 238 0.91 -14.97 3.00
CA VAL A 238 0.02 -15.19 1.85
C VAL A 238 0.72 -16.14 0.89
N PRO A 239 0.39 -17.43 0.90
CA PRO A 239 0.94 -18.40 -0.04
C PRO A 239 0.75 -17.90 -1.49
N GLU A 240 1.78 -18.13 -2.32
CA GLU A 240 1.82 -17.71 -3.72
C GLU A 240 1.82 -16.19 -3.97
N SER A 241 1.99 -15.38 -2.93
CA SER A 241 2.12 -13.93 -3.09
C SER A 241 3.17 -13.56 -4.13
N LEU A 242 2.79 -12.70 -5.08
CA LEU A 242 3.71 -12.14 -6.06
C LEU A 242 4.57 -11.02 -5.45
N MET A 243 4.24 -10.55 -4.26
CA MET A 243 5.04 -9.55 -3.56
C MET A 243 6.43 -10.12 -3.28
N ARG A 244 7.45 -9.38 -3.72
CA ARG A 244 8.83 -9.71 -3.37
C ARG A 244 9.08 -9.38 -1.90
N ASN A 245 9.92 -10.18 -1.25
CA ASN A 245 10.35 -9.84 0.10
C ASN A 245 11.11 -8.49 0.07
N PRO A 246 10.64 -7.46 0.76
CA PRO A 246 11.28 -6.13 0.72
C PRO A 246 12.59 -6.08 1.50
N THR A 247 12.98 -7.18 2.15
CA THR A 247 14.20 -7.28 2.96
C THR A 247 14.26 -6.16 3.98
N VAL A 248 13.38 -6.23 4.96
CA VAL A 248 13.25 -5.24 6.04
C VAL A 248 13.62 -5.81 7.39
N THR A 249 14.20 -5.00 8.24
CA THR A 249 14.39 -5.29 9.66
C THR A 249 13.05 -5.29 10.41
N ARG A 250 13.05 -5.76 11.65
CA ARG A 250 11.84 -5.73 12.49
C ARG A 250 11.32 -4.30 12.70
N THR A 251 12.20 -3.35 12.94
CA THR A 251 11.84 -1.93 13.14
C THR A 251 11.31 -1.31 11.85
N GLU A 252 11.92 -1.59 10.69
CA GLU A 252 11.43 -1.12 9.40
C GLU A 252 10.05 -1.70 9.06
N ALA A 253 9.80 -2.96 9.40
CA ALA A 253 8.48 -3.57 9.23
C ALA A 253 7.41 -2.89 10.12
N LEU A 254 7.75 -2.52 11.37
CA LEU A 254 6.87 -1.73 12.24
C LEU A 254 6.58 -0.34 11.63
N ALA A 255 7.60 0.32 11.11
CA ALA A 255 7.45 1.63 10.45
C ALA A 255 6.55 1.56 9.20
N LEU A 256 6.74 0.57 8.34
CA LEU A 256 5.85 0.34 7.20
C LEU A 256 4.43 -0.01 7.66
N THR A 257 4.27 -0.75 8.75
CA THR A 257 2.97 -1.06 9.33
C THR A 257 2.26 0.21 9.79
N ALA A 258 2.93 1.10 10.53
CA ALA A 258 2.38 2.38 10.94
C ALA A 258 1.95 3.21 9.72
N TYR A 259 2.76 3.23 8.67
CA TYR A 259 2.42 3.93 7.43
C TYR A 259 1.22 3.29 6.69
N MET A 260 1.07 1.98 6.67
CA MET A 260 -0.11 1.35 6.06
C MET A 260 -1.37 1.54 6.89
N LEU A 261 -1.29 1.48 8.21
CA LEU A 261 -2.41 1.79 9.09
C LEU A 261 -2.88 3.24 8.91
N SER A 262 -1.96 4.16 8.61
CA SER A 262 -2.30 5.56 8.35
C SER A 262 -3.06 5.77 7.04
N GLN A 263 -3.06 4.78 6.12
CA GLN A 263 -3.80 4.83 4.86
C GLN A 263 -5.28 4.48 5.11
N TRP A 264 -5.98 5.36 5.78
CA TRP A 264 -7.40 5.23 6.07
C TRP A 264 -8.14 6.53 5.75
N LYS A 265 -8.99 6.48 4.75
CA LYS A 265 -9.85 7.62 4.38
C LYS A 265 -11.06 7.65 5.33
N ARG A 266 -10.93 8.41 6.40
CA ARG A 266 -12.04 8.71 7.33
C ARG A 266 -12.73 10.00 6.90
N ASP A 267 -14.05 10.01 6.99
CA ASP A 267 -14.84 11.23 6.88
C ASP A 267 -14.84 11.92 8.24
N VAL A 268 -14.05 12.99 8.34
CA VAL A 268 -13.89 13.78 9.56
C VAL A 268 -14.37 15.19 9.27
N PRO A 269 -15.25 15.77 10.12
CA PRO A 269 -15.71 17.15 9.94
C PRO A 269 -14.53 18.12 9.84
N GLU A 270 -14.65 19.14 9.00
CA GLU A 270 -13.60 20.11 8.75
C GLU A 270 -13.14 20.83 10.03
N SER A 271 -14.05 21.04 11.00
CA SER A 271 -13.75 21.60 12.31
C SER A 271 -12.74 20.82 13.17
N TYR A 272 -12.46 19.57 12.78
CA TYR A 272 -11.46 18.69 13.41
C TYR A 272 -10.18 18.58 12.58
N LEU A 273 -10.20 19.06 11.33
CA LEU A 273 -9.01 19.03 10.49
C LEU A 273 -8.07 20.16 10.87
N ALA A 274 -6.81 19.86 10.96
CA ALA A 274 -5.77 20.86 11.09
C ALA A 274 -5.57 21.64 9.78
N PRO A 275 -5.10 22.90 9.82
CA PRO A 275 -4.91 23.71 8.60
C PRO A 275 -4.03 23.05 7.54
N ASP A 276 -2.97 22.36 7.97
CA ASP A 276 -2.06 21.59 7.11
C ASP A 276 -2.79 20.47 6.35
N LYS A 277 -3.77 19.81 6.97
CA LYS A 277 -4.59 18.80 6.31
C LYS A 277 -5.52 19.37 5.25
N ILE A 278 -6.07 20.53 5.50
CA ILE A 278 -6.90 21.24 4.51
C ILE A 278 -6.03 21.65 3.32
N GLU A 279 -4.83 22.17 3.58
CA GLU A 279 -3.87 22.49 2.53
C GLU A 279 -3.41 21.26 1.76
N GLN A 280 -3.19 20.12 2.43
CA GLN A 280 -2.87 18.84 1.77
C GLN A 280 -3.96 18.43 0.78
N LYS A 281 -5.24 18.56 1.16
CA LYS A 281 -6.36 18.29 0.25
C LYS A 281 -6.31 19.18 -1.00
N TYR A 282 -5.99 20.44 -0.84
CA TYR A 282 -5.82 21.36 -1.96
C TYR A 282 -4.62 20.99 -2.84
N ARG A 283 -3.47 20.70 -2.25
CA ARG A 283 -2.26 20.25 -2.98
C ARG A 283 -2.48 18.96 -3.75
N ALA A 284 -3.31 18.05 -3.23
CA ALA A 284 -3.64 16.80 -3.93
C ALA A 284 -4.40 17.04 -5.25
N LEU A 285 -5.15 18.15 -5.35
CA LEU A 285 -5.82 18.56 -6.60
C LEU A 285 -4.88 19.27 -7.57
N HIS A 286 -3.74 19.79 -7.08
CA HIS A 286 -2.74 20.51 -7.86
C HIS A 286 -1.34 19.92 -7.60
N PRO A 287 -1.08 18.66 -8.02
CA PRO A 287 0.16 17.97 -7.70
C PRO A 287 1.36 18.66 -8.35
N VAL A 288 2.41 18.84 -7.54
CA VAL A 288 3.72 19.31 -8.04
C VAL A 288 4.45 18.13 -8.67
N PRO A 289 4.96 18.25 -9.90
CA PRO A 289 5.70 17.17 -10.56
C PRO A 289 6.95 16.77 -9.78
N LEU A 290 7.18 15.48 -9.65
CA LEU A 290 8.41 14.94 -9.09
C LEU A 290 9.57 15.06 -10.09
N ALA A 291 10.77 15.27 -9.59
CA ALA A 291 11.98 15.17 -10.42
C ALA A 291 12.16 13.75 -11.00
N GLY A 292 12.74 13.63 -12.18
CA GLY A 292 12.87 12.34 -12.88
C GLY A 292 13.58 11.25 -12.09
N GLU A 293 14.58 11.58 -11.27
CA GLU A 293 15.23 10.65 -10.35
C GLU A 293 14.30 10.16 -9.25
N GLN A 294 13.46 11.04 -8.71
CA GLN A 294 12.48 10.67 -7.70
C GLN A 294 11.40 9.75 -8.28
N VAL A 295 10.93 10.04 -9.51
CA VAL A 295 10.00 9.16 -10.24
C VAL A 295 10.64 7.78 -10.44
N TYR A 296 11.88 7.73 -10.89
CA TYR A 296 12.61 6.48 -11.12
C TYR A 296 12.73 5.67 -9.82
N THR A 297 13.15 6.33 -8.74
CA THR A 297 13.36 5.69 -7.44
C THR A 297 12.05 5.12 -6.88
N GLN A 298 10.95 5.88 -6.96
CA GLN A 298 9.69 5.49 -6.35
C GLN A 298 8.90 4.44 -7.15
N TYR A 299 9.04 4.44 -8.50
CA TYR A 299 8.15 3.66 -9.37
C TYR A 299 8.86 2.66 -10.28
N CYS A 300 10.18 2.73 -10.46
CA CYS A 300 10.87 1.92 -11.44
C CYS A 300 11.90 0.95 -10.84
N THR A 301 12.59 1.33 -9.75
CA THR A 301 13.74 0.60 -9.21
C THR A 301 13.39 -0.79 -8.68
N ALA A 302 12.19 -1.04 -8.16
CA ALA A 302 11.81 -2.37 -7.70
C ALA A 302 11.92 -3.42 -8.81
N CYS A 303 11.60 -3.05 -10.06
CA CYS A 303 11.74 -3.91 -11.21
C CYS A 303 13.10 -3.75 -11.90
N HIS A 304 13.51 -2.52 -12.20
CA HIS A 304 14.67 -2.24 -13.06
C HIS A 304 16.00 -2.04 -12.30
N GLY A 305 16.00 -2.04 -10.95
CA GLY A 305 17.19 -1.74 -10.16
C GLY A 305 17.75 -0.37 -10.53
N ASN A 306 19.07 -0.25 -10.70
CA ASN A 306 19.72 0.98 -11.22
C ASN A 306 19.55 1.17 -12.74
N GLY A 307 18.96 0.19 -13.43
CA GLY A 307 18.68 0.23 -14.86
C GLY A 307 19.86 -0.06 -15.79
N THR A 308 21.05 -0.29 -15.29
CA THR A 308 22.27 -0.42 -16.11
C THR A 308 22.55 -1.84 -16.63
N TYR A 309 21.94 -2.85 -16.01
CA TYR A 309 22.07 -4.25 -16.41
C TYR A 309 20.74 -5.00 -16.38
N THR A 310 20.64 -6.02 -17.22
CA THR A 310 19.50 -6.93 -17.26
C THR A 310 19.55 -7.88 -16.06
N ARG A 311 18.40 -8.11 -15.43
CA ARG A 311 18.31 -9.05 -14.30
C ARG A 311 17.22 -10.09 -14.53
N TRP A 312 17.42 -11.29 -14.00
CA TRP A 312 16.41 -12.34 -13.97
C TRP A 312 15.45 -12.14 -12.82
N ASP A 313 14.16 -12.17 -13.11
CA ASP A 313 13.11 -12.15 -12.10
C ASP A 313 12.52 -13.55 -11.90
N LYS A 314 12.78 -14.13 -10.74
CA LYS A 314 12.32 -15.48 -10.40
C LYS A 314 10.79 -15.57 -10.26
N LYS A 315 10.13 -14.54 -9.76
CA LYS A 315 8.66 -14.52 -9.57
C LYS A 315 7.91 -14.56 -10.90
N PHE A 316 8.40 -13.84 -11.90
CA PHE A 316 7.78 -13.74 -13.21
C PHE A 316 8.43 -14.63 -14.27
N ASN A 317 9.49 -15.36 -13.92
CA ASN A 317 10.24 -16.25 -14.79
C ASN A 317 10.67 -15.56 -16.11
N ARG A 318 11.24 -14.34 -16.01
CA ARG A 318 11.69 -13.56 -17.18
C ARG A 318 12.78 -12.56 -16.84
N PHE A 319 13.48 -12.12 -17.88
CA PHE A 319 14.45 -11.05 -17.75
C PHE A 319 13.78 -9.67 -17.75
N ILE A 320 14.19 -8.83 -16.82
CA ILE A 320 13.85 -7.39 -16.79
C ILE A 320 14.97 -6.65 -17.48
N PRO A 321 14.68 -5.84 -18.52
CA PRO A 321 15.70 -5.23 -19.37
C PRO A 321 16.44 -4.09 -18.66
N ALA A 322 17.69 -3.88 -19.08
CA ALA A 322 18.54 -2.74 -18.73
C ALA A 322 18.04 -1.46 -19.42
N ILE A 323 17.24 -0.66 -18.77
CA ILE A 323 16.61 0.54 -19.38
C ILE A 323 17.51 1.80 -19.35
N ARG A 324 18.63 1.77 -18.62
CA ARG A 324 19.72 2.76 -18.63
C ARG A 324 20.99 2.22 -19.27
N GLY A 325 20.93 1.05 -19.89
CA GLY A 325 22.05 0.49 -20.63
C GLY A 325 22.44 1.38 -21.81
N VAL A 326 23.75 1.70 -21.95
CA VAL A 326 24.26 2.63 -22.92
C VAL A 326 23.77 2.32 -24.34
N SER A 327 23.79 1.05 -24.75
CA SER A 327 23.37 0.63 -26.09
C SER A 327 21.83 0.82 -26.34
N LEU A 328 21.01 0.80 -25.32
CA LEU A 328 19.59 1.12 -25.45
C LEU A 328 19.40 2.64 -25.55
N ILE A 329 19.89 3.35 -24.56
CA ILE A 329 19.63 4.79 -24.41
C ILE A 329 20.24 5.63 -25.53
N SER A 330 21.37 5.21 -26.09
CA SER A 330 21.98 5.88 -27.24
C SER A 330 21.20 5.69 -28.55
N THR A 331 20.38 4.66 -28.66
CA THR A 331 19.62 4.32 -29.89
C THR A 331 18.12 4.56 -29.76
N ALA A 332 17.54 4.47 -28.55
CA ALA A 332 16.11 4.71 -28.31
C ALA A 332 15.77 6.20 -28.51
N THR A 333 14.69 6.45 -29.24
CA THR A 333 14.15 7.82 -29.37
C THR A 333 13.40 8.22 -28.10
N ARG A 334 13.12 9.53 -27.92
CA ARG A 334 12.30 10.02 -26.81
C ARG A 334 10.88 9.43 -26.91
N GLU A 335 10.33 9.40 -28.10
CA GLU A 335 8.98 8.88 -28.40
C GLU A 335 8.86 7.40 -28.07
N TYR A 336 9.89 6.61 -28.37
CA TYR A 336 9.96 5.19 -27.98
C TYR A 336 9.93 5.00 -26.46
N LEU A 337 10.71 5.77 -25.73
CA LEU A 337 10.74 5.70 -24.26
C LEU A 337 9.40 6.19 -23.68
N GLN A 338 8.86 7.29 -24.18
CA GLN A 338 7.58 7.85 -23.76
C GLN A 338 6.45 6.86 -23.95
N ALA A 339 6.30 6.29 -25.15
CA ALA A 339 5.23 5.32 -25.44
C ALA A 339 5.30 4.09 -24.52
N ASN A 340 6.52 3.55 -24.28
CA ASN A 340 6.70 2.40 -23.39
C ASN A 340 6.42 2.73 -21.90
N ILE A 341 6.65 3.96 -21.46
CA ILE A 341 6.31 4.40 -20.11
C ILE A 341 4.80 4.67 -20.02
N GLU A 342 4.25 5.50 -20.89
CA GLU A 342 2.84 5.90 -20.82
C GLU A 342 1.87 4.73 -20.97
N GLN A 343 2.11 3.87 -21.95
CA GLN A 343 1.20 2.78 -22.32
C GLN A 343 1.59 1.44 -21.66
N GLY A 344 2.80 1.37 -21.07
CA GLY A 344 3.34 0.12 -20.60
C GLY A 344 3.58 -0.89 -21.72
N ARG A 345 3.59 -2.16 -21.36
CA ARG A 345 3.69 -3.28 -22.33
C ARG A 345 2.58 -4.29 -22.03
N PRO A 346 1.41 -4.15 -22.63
CA PRO A 346 0.27 -5.04 -22.43
C PRO A 346 0.66 -6.51 -22.55
N GLY A 347 0.19 -7.36 -21.61
CA GLY A 347 0.57 -8.77 -21.52
C GLY A 347 1.89 -9.03 -20.81
N THR A 348 2.56 -8.01 -20.30
CA THR A 348 3.76 -8.15 -19.47
C THR A 348 3.57 -7.49 -18.10
N GLN A 349 4.60 -7.55 -17.24
CA GLN A 349 4.61 -6.91 -15.92
C GLN A 349 4.98 -5.42 -15.97
N MET A 350 5.25 -4.84 -17.15
CA MET A 350 5.45 -3.41 -17.31
C MET A 350 4.10 -2.71 -17.44
N PRO A 351 3.57 -2.10 -16.35
CA PRO A 351 2.27 -1.44 -16.39
C PRO A 351 2.34 -0.11 -17.15
N ALA A 352 1.18 0.40 -17.54
CA ALA A 352 1.06 1.75 -18.07
C ALA A 352 1.23 2.77 -16.93
N TRP A 353 2.02 3.82 -17.18
CA TRP A 353 2.32 4.86 -16.20
C TRP A 353 1.69 6.22 -16.55
N GLY A 354 1.03 6.34 -17.69
CA GLY A 354 0.37 7.57 -18.10
C GLY A 354 -0.66 8.09 -17.07
N PRO A 355 -1.12 9.35 -17.20
CA PRO A 355 -1.98 10.02 -16.20
C PRO A 355 -3.23 9.24 -15.80
N HIS A 356 -3.85 8.55 -16.76
CA HIS A 356 -5.08 7.77 -16.53
C HIS A 356 -4.84 6.32 -16.07
N ALA A 357 -3.58 5.89 -15.98
CA ALA A 357 -3.21 4.53 -15.59
C ALA A 357 -2.36 4.53 -14.31
N GLY A 358 -1.06 4.79 -14.41
CA GLY A 358 -0.12 4.86 -13.28
C GLY A 358 -0.10 6.22 -12.59
N GLY A 359 -0.77 7.23 -13.14
CA GLY A 359 -0.93 8.55 -12.53
C GLY A 359 0.30 9.46 -12.60
N LEU A 360 1.29 9.15 -13.47
CA LEU A 360 2.40 10.06 -13.71
C LEU A 360 1.95 11.25 -14.58
N LEU A 361 2.40 12.43 -14.19
CA LEU A 361 2.17 13.65 -14.96
C LEU A 361 3.03 13.65 -16.24
N PRO A 362 2.64 14.36 -17.31
CA PRO A 362 3.44 14.47 -18.54
C PRO A 362 4.86 15.00 -18.27
N GLU A 363 5.00 15.96 -17.35
CA GLU A 363 6.29 16.56 -16.94
C GLU A 363 7.15 15.51 -16.21
N GLU A 364 6.57 14.65 -15.43
CA GLU A 364 7.26 13.56 -14.73
C GLU A 364 7.75 12.49 -15.69
N ILE A 365 6.96 12.15 -16.70
CA ILE A 365 7.35 11.22 -17.77
C ILE A 365 8.53 11.82 -18.56
N THR A 366 8.44 13.10 -18.89
CA THR A 366 9.56 13.83 -19.52
C THR A 366 10.81 13.80 -18.64
N GLY A 367 10.65 14.13 -17.35
CA GLY A 367 11.77 14.16 -16.39
C GLY A 367 12.42 12.79 -16.21
N VAL A 368 11.65 11.71 -16.12
CA VAL A 368 12.25 10.36 -15.98
C VAL A 368 12.95 9.92 -17.27
N ILE A 369 12.47 10.29 -18.45
CA ILE A 369 13.16 10.02 -19.72
C ILE A 369 14.50 10.73 -19.74
N GLU A 370 14.56 11.98 -19.29
CA GLU A 370 15.82 12.72 -19.19
C GLU A 370 16.78 12.09 -18.19
N TYR A 371 16.27 11.69 -17.03
CA TYR A 371 17.05 10.95 -16.04
C TYR A 371 17.61 9.63 -16.60
N LEU A 372 16.83 8.86 -17.35
CA LEU A 372 17.29 7.64 -18.00
C LEU A 372 18.42 7.92 -19.01
N ARG A 373 18.40 9.07 -19.67
CA ARG A 373 19.37 9.47 -20.70
C ARG A 373 20.60 10.20 -20.16
N THR A 374 20.64 10.50 -18.85
CA THR A 374 21.77 11.20 -18.23
C THR A 374 23.08 10.43 -18.42
N GLY A 375 24.11 11.09 -18.98
CA GLY A 375 25.42 10.54 -19.20
C GLY A 375 25.52 9.56 -20.39
N ALA A 376 24.46 9.36 -21.17
CA ALA A 376 24.52 8.47 -22.33
C ALA A 376 25.10 9.19 -23.54
N PRO A 377 26.10 8.60 -24.22
CA PRO A 377 26.62 9.14 -25.47
C PRO A 377 25.51 9.06 -26.54
N ARG A 378 25.46 10.09 -27.40
CA ARG A 378 24.58 10.03 -28.58
C ARG A 378 25.13 9.01 -29.56
N ALA A 379 24.30 8.10 -30.04
CA ALA A 379 24.69 7.17 -31.08
C ALA A 379 25.13 7.98 -32.34
N PRO A 380 26.21 7.58 -33.01
CA PRO A 380 26.57 8.17 -34.28
C PRO A 380 25.41 7.98 -35.27
N ALA A 381 25.22 8.95 -36.19
CA ALA A 381 24.26 8.80 -37.27
C ALA A 381 24.60 7.56 -38.09
N THR A 382 23.62 6.70 -38.32
CA THR A 382 23.81 5.50 -39.16
C THR A 382 23.21 5.78 -40.52
N THR A 383 23.86 5.28 -41.55
CA THR A 383 23.30 5.28 -42.92
C THR A 383 22.01 4.47 -42.90
N VAL A 384 20.92 5.08 -43.33
CA VAL A 384 19.62 4.40 -43.45
C VAL A 384 19.78 3.33 -44.52
N LEU A 385 19.47 2.08 -44.20
CA LEU A 385 19.39 1.02 -45.22
C LEU A 385 18.16 1.26 -46.06
N THR A 386 18.36 1.51 -47.34
CA THR A 386 17.28 1.64 -48.36
C THR A 386 16.90 0.29 -48.98
N LEU A 387 17.24 -0.82 -48.33
CA LEU A 387 16.96 -2.17 -48.81
C LEU A 387 15.50 -2.54 -48.49
N HIS A 388 14.85 -3.13 -49.52
CA HIS A 388 13.57 -3.78 -49.34
C HIS A 388 13.78 -5.18 -48.78
N GLY A 389 13.15 -5.49 -47.64
CA GLY A 389 13.26 -6.79 -46.98
C GLY A 389 12.20 -7.77 -47.45
N ASP A 390 12.58 -9.05 -47.56
CA ASP A 390 11.66 -10.19 -47.80
C ASP A 390 11.22 -10.78 -46.45
N ALA A 391 9.94 -10.62 -46.10
CA ALA A 391 9.39 -11.11 -44.84
C ALA A 391 9.41 -12.65 -44.74
N SER A 392 9.37 -13.38 -45.84
CA SER A 392 9.41 -14.86 -45.83
C SER A 392 10.80 -15.38 -45.47
N ASN A 393 11.85 -14.74 -46.07
CA ASN A 393 13.22 -15.03 -45.65
C ASN A 393 13.47 -14.58 -44.23
N GLY A 394 12.96 -13.39 -43.84
CA GLY A 394 13.02 -12.85 -42.51
C GLY A 394 12.40 -13.75 -41.43
N LEU A 395 11.26 -14.39 -41.72
CA LEU A 395 10.69 -15.43 -40.85
C LEU A 395 11.65 -16.61 -40.65
N SER A 396 12.26 -17.11 -41.73
CA SER A 396 13.19 -18.22 -41.66
C SER A 396 14.43 -17.87 -40.81
N LEU A 397 14.97 -16.67 -40.99
CA LEU A 397 16.10 -16.16 -40.20
C LEU A 397 15.72 -15.98 -38.73
N PHE A 398 14.53 -15.42 -38.47
CA PHE A 398 14.02 -15.20 -37.13
C PHE A 398 13.84 -16.51 -36.35
N LEU A 399 13.25 -17.53 -36.97
CA LEU A 399 13.03 -18.82 -36.34
C LEU A 399 14.34 -19.51 -35.97
N ARG A 400 15.37 -19.39 -36.78
CA ARG A 400 16.68 -20.00 -36.53
C ARG A 400 17.52 -19.27 -35.49
N ASN A 401 17.44 -17.95 -35.43
CA ASN A 401 18.41 -17.13 -34.67
C ASN A 401 17.79 -16.33 -33.52
N CYS A 402 16.50 -16.05 -33.54
CA CYS A 402 15.85 -15.10 -32.61
C CYS A 402 14.79 -15.75 -31.74
N ALA A 403 14.03 -16.71 -32.29
CA ALA A 403 12.85 -17.29 -31.63
C ALA A 403 13.14 -18.00 -30.30
N ALA A 404 14.34 -18.56 -30.15
CA ALA A 404 14.75 -19.23 -28.89
C ALA A 404 14.69 -18.27 -27.69
N CYS A 405 15.00 -16.99 -27.90
CA CYS A 405 15.00 -15.98 -26.84
C CYS A 405 13.72 -15.14 -26.87
N HIS A 406 13.30 -14.67 -28.07
CA HIS A 406 12.15 -13.79 -28.25
C HIS A 406 10.81 -14.49 -28.38
N GLY A 407 10.81 -15.81 -28.36
CA GLY A 407 9.61 -16.66 -28.53
C GLY A 407 9.13 -16.70 -29.98
N MET A 408 8.35 -17.77 -30.27
CA MET A 408 7.67 -17.88 -31.55
C MET A 408 6.76 -16.68 -31.77
N ASN A 409 6.80 -16.08 -32.95
CA ASN A 409 6.05 -14.85 -33.27
C ASN A 409 6.39 -13.63 -32.37
N GLY A 410 7.59 -13.57 -31.83
CA GLY A 410 8.06 -12.45 -31.01
C GLY A 410 7.29 -12.21 -29.72
N ARG A 411 6.63 -13.23 -29.15
CA ARG A 411 5.80 -13.12 -27.93
C ARG A 411 6.60 -12.99 -26.63
N GLY A 412 7.92 -12.94 -26.73
CA GLY A 412 8.77 -12.93 -25.57
C GLY A 412 9.12 -14.34 -25.07
N GLY A 413 9.91 -14.39 -24.05
CA GLY A 413 10.44 -15.58 -23.41
C GLY A 413 11.52 -15.13 -22.45
N MET A 414 12.75 -15.59 -22.64
CA MET A 414 13.92 -15.06 -21.92
C MET A 414 14.23 -13.61 -22.31
N ALA A 415 13.91 -13.21 -23.54
CA ALA A 415 14.10 -11.85 -24.06
C ALA A 415 12.78 -11.07 -24.15
N PRO A 416 12.80 -9.74 -24.32
CA PRO A 416 11.60 -8.92 -24.43
C PRO A 416 10.65 -9.36 -25.57
N GLU A 417 9.36 -9.18 -25.35
CA GLU A 417 8.34 -9.37 -26.37
C GLU A 417 8.45 -8.27 -27.44
N ILE A 418 9.00 -8.62 -28.60
CA ILE A 418 9.17 -7.70 -29.74
C ILE A 418 7.95 -7.64 -30.66
N GLY A 419 7.05 -8.61 -30.60
CA GLY A 419 5.74 -8.56 -31.23
C GLY A 419 4.69 -7.76 -30.43
N ASN A 420 5.05 -7.10 -29.33
CA ASN A 420 4.16 -6.27 -28.53
C ASN A 420 3.67 -5.05 -29.32
N PRO A 421 2.36 -4.69 -29.29
CA PRO A 421 1.83 -3.57 -30.08
C PRO A 421 2.54 -2.24 -29.79
N VAL A 422 2.79 -1.92 -28.52
CA VAL A 422 3.49 -0.68 -28.14
C VAL A 422 4.91 -0.66 -28.69
N PHE A 423 5.62 -1.81 -28.64
CA PHE A 423 6.95 -1.91 -29.25
C PHE A 423 6.88 -1.69 -30.76
N GLN A 424 5.98 -2.37 -31.46
CA GLN A 424 5.86 -2.30 -32.92
C GLN A 424 5.48 -0.90 -33.42
N GLN A 425 4.66 -0.19 -32.66
CA GLN A 425 4.26 1.16 -32.99
C GLN A 425 5.36 2.20 -32.70
N ALA A 426 6.08 2.06 -31.58
CA ALA A 426 7.01 3.07 -31.10
C ALA A 426 8.45 2.85 -31.55
N ALA A 427 8.87 1.60 -31.84
CA ALA A 427 10.23 1.31 -32.28
C ALA A 427 10.40 1.68 -33.77
N SER A 428 11.29 2.65 -34.05
CA SER A 428 11.65 2.98 -35.43
C SER A 428 12.42 1.84 -36.09
N ASP A 429 12.37 1.77 -37.42
CA ASP A 429 13.17 0.81 -38.20
C ASP A 429 14.66 0.93 -37.89
N GLU A 430 15.17 2.15 -37.80
CA GLU A 430 16.56 2.41 -37.44
C GLU A 430 16.90 1.82 -36.06
N PHE A 431 16.02 1.96 -35.07
CA PHE A 431 16.22 1.38 -33.74
C PHE A 431 16.33 -0.14 -33.79
N ILE A 432 15.47 -0.79 -34.57
CA ILE A 432 15.46 -2.26 -34.73
C ILE A 432 16.70 -2.72 -35.50
N LEU A 433 17.00 -2.09 -36.64
CA LEU A 433 18.18 -2.41 -37.45
C LEU A 433 19.50 -2.29 -36.65
N ARG A 434 19.66 -1.18 -35.91
CA ARG A 434 20.83 -0.99 -35.04
C ARG A 434 20.89 -2.04 -33.93
N THR A 435 19.74 -2.42 -33.38
CA THR A 435 19.68 -3.44 -32.33
C THR A 435 20.12 -4.81 -32.82
N ILE A 436 19.70 -5.20 -34.02
CA ILE A 436 20.12 -6.48 -34.63
C ILE A 436 21.60 -6.40 -35.01
N ARG A 437 21.99 -5.33 -35.66
CA ARG A 437 23.37 -5.14 -36.13
C ARG A 437 24.39 -5.19 -35.00
N ASN A 438 24.20 -4.37 -33.98
CA ASN A 438 25.18 -4.11 -32.90
C ASN A 438 24.94 -4.90 -31.62
N GLY A 439 23.80 -5.61 -31.52
CA GLY A 439 23.36 -6.24 -30.28
C GLY A 439 23.06 -5.23 -29.16
N ARG A 440 23.01 -5.72 -27.92
CA ARG A 440 22.81 -4.91 -26.71
C ARG A 440 23.92 -5.21 -25.71
N ILE A 441 24.79 -4.26 -25.50
CA ILE A 441 25.94 -4.37 -24.57
C ILE A 441 25.42 -4.66 -23.17
N GLY A 442 26.00 -5.63 -22.47
CA GLY A 442 25.61 -6.05 -21.13
C GLY A 442 24.35 -6.93 -21.08
N THR A 443 23.90 -7.43 -22.24
CA THR A 443 22.77 -8.36 -22.34
C THR A 443 23.13 -9.61 -23.14
N ALA A 444 22.23 -10.59 -23.17
CA ALA A 444 22.37 -11.79 -24.01
C ALA A 444 22.07 -11.53 -25.50
N MET A 445 21.66 -10.32 -25.91
CA MET A 445 21.39 -9.99 -27.30
C MET A 445 22.71 -9.79 -28.07
N PRO A 446 23.13 -10.75 -28.93
CA PRO A 446 24.38 -10.65 -29.64
C PRO A 446 24.34 -9.63 -30.79
N ALA A 447 25.50 -9.16 -31.23
CA ALA A 447 25.64 -8.45 -32.49
C ALA A 447 25.65 -9.46 -33.65
N PHE A 448 24.75 -9.28 -34.61
CA PHE A 448 24.67 -10.14 -35.79
C PHE A 448 25.59 -9.68 -36.94
N GLN A 449 26.07 -8.43 -36.90
CA GLN A 449 26.99 -7.89 -37.87
C GLN A 449 28.29 -7.48 -37.15
N ARG A 450 29.18 -8.46 -36.88
CA ARG A 450 30.51 -8.22 -36.33
C ARG A 450 31.46 -7.91 -37.46
N THR A 451 32.46 -7.05 -37.19
CA THR A 451 33.46 -6.60 -38.17
C THR A 451 34.28 -7.75 -38.76
N GLU A 452 34.57 -8.79 -37.98
CA GLU A 452 35.47 -9.88 -38.38
C GLU A 452 34.75 -11.14 -38.86
N ALA A 453 33.46 -11.35 -38.49
CA ALA A 453 32.65 -12.48 -38.93
C ALA A 453 31.16 -12.12 -38.87
N PRO A 454 30.61 -11.40 -39.86
CA PRO A 454 29.19 -11.08 -39.90
C PRO A 454 28.36 -12.37 -40.05
N VAL A 455 27.40 -12.58 -39.11
CA VAL A 455 26.43 -13.67 -39.19
C VAL A 455 25.32 -13.31 -40.17
N PHE A 456 24.99 -12.01 -40.27
CA PHE A 456 23.96 -11.45 -41.16
C PHE A 456 24.58 -10.40 -42.10
N SER A 457 24.15 -10.44 -43.34
CA SER A 457 24.33 -9.32 -44.29
C SER A 457 23.32 -8.20 -43.98
N ASP A 458 23.49 -7.04 -44.62
CA ASP A 458 22.52 -5.95 -44.53
C ASP A 458 21.13 -6.36 -45.04
N GLN A 459 21.10 -7.22 -46.11
CA GLN A 459 19.84 -7.77 -46.62
C GLN A 459 19.16 -8.70 -45.62
N ASP A 460 19.90 -9.59 -44.94
CA ASP A 460 19.34 -10.46 -43.91
C ASP A 460 18.68 -9.65 -42.77
N ILE A 461 19.32 -8.55 -42.35
CA ILE A 461 18.80 -7.65 -41.34
C ILE A 461 17.53 -6.94 -41.83
N ALA A 462 17.49 -6.50 -43.09
CA ALA A 462 16.30 -5.90 -43.72
C ALA A 462 15.16 -6.92 -43.79
N ASP A 463 15.44 -8.16 -44.15
CA ASP A 463 14.47 -9.26 -44.23
C ASP A 463 13.84 -9.55 -42.85
N VAL A 464 14.69 -9.65 -41.82
CA VAL A 464 14.21 -9.83 -40.42
C VAL A 464 13.33 -8.64 -39.99
N LEU A 465 13.72 -7.39 -40.33
CA LEU A 465 12.89 -6.21 -40.04
C LEU A 465 11.53 -6.31 -40.73
N ALA A 466 11.49 -6.67 -42.02
CA ALA A 466 10.25 -6.84 -42.75
C ALA A 466 9.32 -7.86 -42.10
N TYR A 467 9.86 -9.02 -41.64
CA TYR A 467 9.08 -10.00 -40.90
C TYR A 467 8.59 -9.43 -39.57
N LEU A 468 9.43 -8.74 -38.79
CA LEU A 468 9.03 -8.18 -37.49
C LEU A 468 7.87 -7.20 -37.64
N ARG A 469 7.80 -6.42 -38.71
CA ARG A 469 6.65 -5.51 -38.97
C ARG A 469 5.35 -6.24 -39.21
N THR A 470 5.36 -7.43 -39.83
CA THR A 470 4.14 -8.25 -39.96
C THR A 470 3.55 -8.68 -38.62
N LEU A 471 4.36 -8.80 -37.57
CA LEU A 471 3.89 -9.15 -36.23
C LEU A 471 3.03 -8.04 -35.62
N GLY A 472 3.32 -6.77 -35.96
CA GLY A 472 2.53 -5.61 -35.53
C GLY A 472 1.17 -5.55 -36.22
N GLU A 473 1.14 -5.78 -37.52
CA GLU A 473 -0.08 -5.75 -38.32
C GLU A 473 -1.10 -6.83 -37.93
N ALA A 474 -0.63 -8.07 -37.71
CA ALA A 474 -1.47 -9.19 -37.30
C ALA A 474 -2.13 -8.98 -35.93
N LYS A 475 -1.46 -8.30 -34.99
CA LYS A 475 -2.03 -7.98 -33.66
C LYS A 475 -2.95 -6.77 -33.71
N GLY A 476 -2.64 -5.77 -34.53
CA GLY A 476 -3.52 -4.61 -34.77
C GLY A 476 -4.89 -5.00 -35.32
N GLN A 477 -4.92 -5.89 -36.28
CA GLN A 477 -6.16 -6.40 -36.84
C GLN A 477 -7.00 -7.20 -35.85
N LYS A 478 -6.37 -8.02 -34.99
CA LYS A 478 -7.07 -8.76 -33.91
C LYS A 478 -7.64 -7.82 -32.83
N ALA A 479 -6.93 -6.80 -32.45
CA ALA A 479 -7.41 -5.82 -31.48
C ALA A 479 -8.58 -5.00 -31.99
N MET A 480 -8.57 -4.60 -33.27
CA MET A 480 -9.70 -3.94 -33.93
C MET A 480 -10.93 -4.84 -34.06
N ALA A 481 -10.74 -6.13 -34.36
CA ALA A 481 -11.84 -7.10 -34.46
C ALA A 481 -12.48 -7.37 -33.08
N GLN A 482 -11.70 -7.42 -32.01
CA GLN A 482 -12.24 -7.59 -30.66
C GLN A 482 -13.00 -6.36 -30.16
N ASN A 483 -12.56 -5.16 -30.48
CA ASN A 483 -13.28 -3.92 -30.14
C ASN A 483 -14.56 -3.76 -30.96
N ALA A 484 -14.59 -4.23 -32.20
CA ALA A 484 -15.80 -4.22 -33.04
C ALA A 484 -16.89 -5.19 -32.53
N THR A 485 -16.50 -6.30 -31.90
CA THR A 485 -17.43 -7.29 -31.33
C THR A 485 -17.94 -6.93 -29.94
N SER A 486 -17.25 -6.04 -29.19
CA SER A 486 -17.68 -5.58 -27.88
C SER A 486 -18.59 -4.34 -27.90
N GLY A 487 -18.86 -3.78 -29.07
CA GLY A 487 -19.67 -2.58 -29.31
C GLY A 487 -21.15 -2.82 -29.55
N THR A 488 -21.78 -3.85 -28.96
CA THR A 488 -23.25 -3.99 -29.02
C THR A 488 -23.89 -3.16 -27.92
N PRO A 489 -24.71 -2.14 -28.24
CA PRO A 489 -25.40 -1.38 -27.18
C PRO A 489 -26.46 -2.28 -26.54
N THR A 490 -26.36 -2.53 -25.27
CA THR A 490 -27.47 -3.07 -24.48
C THR A 490 -28.63 -2.08 -24.54
N GLY A 491 -29.61 -2.38 -25.34
CA GLY A 491 -30.83 -1.62 -25.45
C GLY A 491 -31.52 -1.48 -24.10
N ALA A 492 -31.86 -0.25 -23.78
CA ALA A 492 -32.83 0.08 -22.77
C ALA A 492 -34.16 -0.59 -23.08
N LYS A 493 -34.75 -1.28 -22.13
CA LYS A 493 -36.18 -1.62 -22.14
C LYS A 493 -36.91 -0.76 -21.11
N PRO A 494 -38.17 -0.40 -21.37
CA PRO A 494 -38.93 0.63 -20.68
C PRO A 494 -39.31 0.32 -19.25
#